data_2fe972c23f120a3d9dc08ea36d2bf2b2
#
_entry.id   2fe972c23f120a3d9dc08ea36d2bf2b2
#
_cell.length_a   1.000
_cell.length_b   1.000
_cell.length_c   1.000
_cell.angle_alpha   90.00
_cell.angle_beta   90.00
_cell.angle_gamma   90.00
#
_symmetry.space_group_name_H-M   'P 1'
#
loop_
_entity.id
_entity.type
_entity.pdbx_description
1 polymer ?
#
loop_
_entity_poly.entity_id
_entity_poly.type
_entity_poly.pdbx_seq_one_letter_code
_entity_poly.pdbx_strand_id
1 'polypeptide(L)'
;MKGDVQVIKALNEVLTGELTAINQYFLHARMCKNWGYNRVADFTYKESIEEMKHAQTLLDRILFLEGIPNLQKLDKLNIGESVKEQFEADLALEFLALERLKKGIDICVTARDHTSREILEHILEEEEGHVDWLEAQLGLIKDIGLENYLAQQLHEKNS
;
A
#
# COMPACT_ATOMS: atom_id res chain seq x y z
N MET A 1 25.37 -8.00 -7.88
CA MET A 1 25.30 -7.97 -9.36
C MET A 1 24.86 -6.58 -9.81
N LYS A 2 25.60 -5.96 -10.68
CA LYS A 2 25.28 -4.61 -11.13
C LYS A 2 24.00 -4.59 -11.97
N GLY A 3 23.02 -3.80 -11.53
CA GLY A 3 21.72 -3.67 -12.20
C GLY A 3 21.62 -2.47 -13.13
N ASP A 4 20.54 -2.45 -13.91
CA ASP A 4 20.21 -1.32 -14.77
C ASP A 4 19.81 -0.11 -13.92
N VAL A 5 20.34 1.07 -14.26
CA VAL A 5 20.08 2.31 -13.51
C VAL A 5 18.61 2.69 -13.52
N GLN A 6 17.90 2.46 -14.64
CA GLN A 6 16.47 2.78 -14.74
C GLN A 6 15.61 1.83 -13.91
N VAL A 7 16.01 0.57 -13.83
CA VAL A 7 15.33 -0.43 -12.98
C VAL A 7 15.49 -0.03 -11.51
N ILE A 8 16.70 0.28 -11.07
CA ILE A 8 16.96 0.71 -9.68
C ILE A 8 16.14 1.95 -9.34
N LYS A 9 16.07 2.91 -10.26
CA LYS A 9 15.25 4.12 -10.09
C LYS A 9 13.78 3.76 -9.93
N ALA A 10 13.26 2.90 -10.80
CA ALA A 10 11.87 2.45 -10.74
C ALA A 10 11.53 1.72 -9.42
N LEU A 11 12.42 0.83 -8.97
CA LEU A 11 12.27 0.14 -7.69
C LEU A 11 12.23 1.14 -6.51
N ASN A 12 13.07 2.16 -6.54
CA ASN A 12 13.07 3.21 -5.52
C ASN A 12 11.79 4.05 -5.56
N GLU A 13 11.23 4.32 -6.73
CA GLU A 13 9.95 5.04 -6.85
C GLU A 13 8.80 4.24 -6.24
N VAL A 14 8.76 2.94 -6.48
CA VAL A 14 7.78 2.04 -5.84
C VAL A 14 8.01 2.01 -4.33
N LEU A 15 9.27 1.89 -3.89
CA LEU A 15 9.62 1.90 -2.47
C LEU A 15 9.13 3.17 -1.76
N THR A 16 9.25 4.33 -2.38
CA THR A 16 8.71 5.59 -1.84
C THR A 16 7.22 5.47 -1.54
N GLY A 17 6.46 4.88 -2.45
CA GLY A 17 5.03 4.64 -2.26
C GLY A 17 4.73 3.67 -1.12
N GLU A 18 5.48 2.57 -1.03
CA GLU A 18 5.31 1.59 0.03
C GLU A 18 5.62 2.18 1.42
N LEU A 19 6.70 2.96 1.53
CA LEU A 19 7.05 3.64 2.79
C LEU A 19 5.98 4.66 3.20
N THR A 20 5.40 5.36 2.24
CA THR A 20 4.29 6.29 2.48
C THR A 20 3.06 5.54 2.99
N ALA A 21 2.71 4.43 2.35
CA ALA A 21 1.58 3.59 2.73
C ALA A 21 1.75 3.00 4.13
N ILE A 22 2.94 2.53 4.49
CA ILE A 22 3.24 2.03 5.84
C ILE A 22 2.85 3.07 6.88
N ASN A 23 3.30 4.32 6.71
CA ASN A 23 3.04 5.39 7.66
C ASN A 23 1.56 5.78 7.70
N GLN A 24 0.93 5.93 6.54
CA GLN A 24 -0.47 6.34 6.46
C GLN A 24 -1.39 5.28 7.06
N TYR A 25 -1.22 4.02 6.70
CA TYR A 25 -2.07 2.92 7.20
C TYR A 25 -1.84 2.67 8.69
N PHE A 26 -0.60 2.76 9.14
CA PHE A 26 -0.29 2.62 10.57
C PHE A 26 -1.03 3.67 11.40
N LEU A 27 -0.98 4.93 11.00
CA LEU A 27 -1.69 6.00 11.71
C LEU A 27 -3.22 5.81 11.62
N HIS A 28 -3.75 5.52 10.42
CA HIS A 28 -5.18 5.28 10.25
C HIS A 28 -5.67 4.12 11.14
N ALA A 29 -4.89 3.03 11.21
CA ALA A 29 -5.22 1.89 12.07
C ALA A 29 -5.29 2.30 13.55
N ARG A 30 -4.32 3.09 14.03
CA ARG A 30 -4.30 3.55 15.41
C ARG A 30 -5.45 4.50 15.72
N MET A 31 -5.80 5.37 14.78
CA MET A 31 -6.95 6.25 14.91
C MET A 31 -8.25 5.44 15.01
N CYS A 32 -8.45 4.47 14.12
CA CYS A 32 -9.62 3.59 14.17
C CYS A 32 -9.70 2.81 15.47
N LYS A 33 -8.58 2.31 15.97
CA LYS A 33 -8.53 1.62 17.28
C LYS A 33 -8.95 2.55 18.41
N ASN A 34 -8.48 3.78 18.38
CA ASN A 34 -8.82 4.78 19.39
C ASN A 34 -10.32 5.14 19.37
N TRP A 35 -10.95 5.10 18.20
CA TRP A 35 -12.38 5.34 18.05
C TRP A 35 -13.25 4.13 18.41
N GLY A 36 -12.64 2.97 18.58
CA GLY A 36 -13.37 1.73 18.89
C GLY A 36 -13.79 0.91 17.68
N TYR A 37 -13.38 1.29 16.48
CA TYR A 37 -13.66 0.54 15.26
C TYR A 37 -12.62 -0.56 15.06
N ASN A 38 -12.66 -1.56 15.91
CA ASN A 38 -11.59 -2.56 16.04
C ASN A 38 -11.39 -3.40 14.78
N ARG A 39 -12.48 -3.71 14.05
CA ARG A 39 -12.40 -4.54 12.85
C ARG A 39 -11.64 -3.84 11.72
N VAL A 40 -11.98 -2.58 11.45
CA VAL A 40 -11.25 -1.76 10.48
C VAL A 40 -9.81 -1.55 10.93
N ALA A 41 -9.61 -1.27 12.21
CA ALA A 41 -8.28 -1.08 12.78
C ALA A 41 -7.37 -2.29 12.55
N ASP A 42 -7.88 -3.49 12.81
CA ASP A 42 -7.11 -4.73 12.61
C ASP A 42 -6.74 -4.94 11.15
N PHE A 43 -7.69 -4.73 10.25
CA PHE A 43 -7.43 -4.89 8.82
C PHE A 43 -6.38 -3.88 8.33
N THR A 44 -6.57 -2.61 8.65
CA THR A 44 -5.67 -1.54 8.20
C THR A 44 -4.27 -1.71 8.80
N TYR A 45 -4.17 -2.16 10.04
CA TYR A 45 -2.87 -2.47 10.66
C TYR A 45 -2.15 -3.59 9.90
N LYS A 46 -2.86 -4.66 9.54
CA LYS A 46 -2.28 -5.76 8.76
C LYS A 46 -1.81 -5.29 7.39
N GLU A 47 -2.56 -4.39 6.75
CA GLU A 47 -2.14 -3.80 5.48
C GLU A 47 -0.84 -3.01 5.63
N SER A 48 -0.67 -2.25 6.72
CA SER A 48 0.60 -1.57 7.01
C SER A 48 1.77 -2.57 7.10
N ILE A 49 1.55 -3.72 7.72
CA ILE A 49 2.56 -4.78 7.82
C ILE A 49 2.86 -5.40 6.44
N GLU A 50 1.83 -5.62 5.61
CA GLU A 50 2.05 -6.13 4.24
C GLU A 50 2.87 -5.14 3.41
N GLU A 51 2.61 -3.85 3.52
CA GLU A 51 3.42 -2.83 2.86
C GLU A 51 4.88 -2.85 3.34
N MET A 52 5.12 -3.15 4.61
CA MET A 52 6.48 -3.31 5.14
C MET A 52 7.20 -4.50 4.49
N LYS A 53 6.49 -5.60 4.26
CA LYS A 53 7.06 -6.77 3.56
C LYS A 53 7.40 -6.42 2.11
N HIS A 54 6.54 -5.67 1.42
CA HIS A 54 6.83 -5.18 0.08
C HIS A 54 8.09 -4.30 0.08
N ALA A 55 8.17 -3.37 1.03
CA ALA A 55 9.34 -2.50 1.17
C ALA A 55 10.62 -3.31 1.39
N GLN A 56 10.57 -4.35 2.21
CA GLN A 56 11.72 -5.23 2.45
C GLN A 56 12.17 -5.93 1.16
N THR A 57 11.23 -6.49 0.41
CA THR A 57 11.53 -7.18 -0.85
C THR A 57 12.17 -6.22 -1.86
N LEU A 58 11.64 -4.99 -1.98
CA LEU A 58 12.18 -3.98 -2.87
C LEU A 58 13.59 -3.55 -2.43
N LEU A 59 13.77 -3.32 -1.14
CA LEU A 59 15.06 -2.93 -0.55
C LEU A 59 16.12 -3.99 -0.83
N ASP A 60 15.81 -5.25 -0.57
CA ASP A 60 16.73 -6.36 -0.81
C ASP A 60 17.09 -6.48 -2.29
N ARG A 61 16.14 -6.28 -3.19
CA ARG A 61 16.40 -6.31 -4.63
C ARG A 61 17.31 -5.16 -5.08
N ILE A 62 17.05 -3.94 -4.58
CA ILE A 62 17.89 -2.78 -4.89
C ILE A 62 19.34 -3.03 -4.43
N LEU A 63 19.52 -3.55 -3.21
CA LEU A 63 20.85 -3.87 -2.69
C LEU A 63 21.53 -4.95 -3.51
N PHE A 64 20.81 -6.00 -3.92
CA PHE A 64 21.32 -7.05 -4.78
C PHE A 64 21.84 -6.48 -6.12
N LEU A 65 21.13 -5.48 -6.66
CA LEU A 65 21.50 -4.80 -7.92
C LEU A 65 22.59 -3.74 -7.74
N GLU A 66 23.20 -3.65 -6.56
CA GLU A 66 24.24 -2.69 -6.20
C GLU A 66 23.73 -1.23 -6.23
N GLY A 67 22.43 -1.05 -6.04
CA GLY A 67 21.82 0.25 -5.86
C GLY A 67 21.75 0.68 -4.41
N ILE A 68 21.32 1.92 -4.17
CA ILE A 68 21.13 2.45 -2.82
C ILE A 68 19.62 2.67 -2.59
N PRO A 69 19.00 1.92 -1.67
CA PRO A 69 17.59 2.16 -1.33
C PRO A 69 17.41 3.54 -0.70
N ASN A 70 16.39 4.27 -1.14
CA ASN A 70 16.08 5.58 -0.60
C ASN A 70 14.91 5.49 0.40
N LEU A 71 15.23 5.46 1.69
CA LEU A 71 14.23 5.42 2.76
C LEU A 71 13.84 6.81 3.28
N GLN A 72 14.48 7.86 2.79
CA GLN A 72 14.25 9.23 3.26
C GLN A 72 13.12 9.92 2.52
N LYS A 73 12.84 9.50 1.27
CA LYS A 73 11.81 10.12 0.45
C LYS A 73 10.45 9.47 0.73
N LEU A 74 9.48 10.31 1.06
CA LEU A 74 8.08 9.93 1.18
C LEU A 74 7.23 10.82 0.27
N ASP A 75 6.10 10.30 -0.19
CA ASP A 75 5.04 11.11 -0.77
C ASP A 75 4.31 11.85 0.35
N LYS A 76 3.45 12.78 -0.03
CA LYS A 76 2.59 13.47 0.93
C LYS A 76 1.63 12.47 1.58
N LEU A 77 1.59 12.47 2.91
CA LEU A 77 0.59 11.72 3.67
C LEU A 77 -0.74 12.48 3.64
N ASN A 78 -1.83 11.77 3.43
CA ASN A 78 -3.18 12.31 3.49
C ASN A 78 -3.94 11.55 4.58
N ILE A 79 -4.05 12.17 5.75
CA ILE A 79 -4.66 11.54 6.92
C ILE A 79 -6.13 11.91 6.97
N GLY A 80 -7.01 10.89 6.94
CA GLY A 80 -8.45 11.07 7.06
C GLY A 80 -8.87 11.28 8.51
N GLU A 81 -9.81 12.20 8.73
CA GLU A 81 -10.35 12.49 10.05
C GLU A 81 -11.55 11.61 10.42
N SER A 82 -12.00 10.78 9.49
CA SER A 82 -13.07 9.80 9.67
C SER A 82 -12.71 8.51 8.93
N VAL A 83 -13.40 7.41 9.24
CA VAL A 83 -13.18 6.13 8.57
C VAL A 83 -13.37 6.26 7.06
N LYS A 84 -14.45 6.91 6.62
CA LYS A 84 -14.72 7.11 5.19
C LYS A 84 -13.60 7.90 4.50
N GLU A 85 -13.18 9.00 5.10
CA GLU A 85 -12.08 9.82 4.57
C GLU A 85 -10.77 9.03 4.50
N GLN A 86 -10.52 8.17 5.49
CA GLN A 86 -9.34 7.31 5.50
C GLN A 86 -9.36 6.33 4.33
N PHE A 87 -10.50 5.70 4.06
CA PHE A 87 -10.65 4.80 2.91
C PHE A 87 -10.44 5.54 1.59
N GLU A 88 -10.99 6.74 1.46
CA GLU A 88 -10.81 7.55 0.24
C GLU A 88 -9.34 7.94 0.03
N ALA A 89 -8.65 8.35 1.11
CA ALA A 89 -7.23 8.69 1.06
C ALA A 89 -6.36 7.47 0.76
N ASP A 90 -6.66 6.33 1.37
CA ASP A 90 -5.93 5.08 1.14
C ASP A 90 -6.13 4.60 -0.30
N LEU A 91 -7.35 4.68 -0.82
CA LEU A 91 -7.64 4.29 -2.20
C LEU A 91 -6.88 5.16 -3.21
N ALA A 92 -6.82 6.48 -2.98
CA ALA A 92 -6.05 7.37 -3.83
C ALA A 92 -4.55 7.03 -3.82
N LEU A 93 -4.01 6.66 -2.67
CA LEU A 93 -2.62 6.23 -2.52
C LEU A 93 -2.37 4.91 -3.28
N GLU A 94 -3.30 3.97 -3.20
CA GLU A 94 -3.20 2.69 -3.93
C GLU A 94 -3.23 2.89 -5.45
N PHE A 95 -4.09 3.76 -5.97
CA PHE A 95 -4.11 4.06 -7.40
C PHE A 95 -2.78 4.64 -7.89
N LEU A 96 -2.14 5.49 -7.09
CA LEU A 96 -0.81 5.99 -7.39
C LEU A 96 0.22 4.85 -7.41
N ALA A 97 0.12 3.93 -6.45
CA ALA A 97 0.99 2.75 -6.38
C ALA A 97 0.83 1.86 -7.62
N LEU A 98 -0.42 1.60 -8.07
CA LEU A 98 -0.66 0.80 -9.26
C LEU A 98 0.02 1.39 -10.50
N GLU A 99 -0.06 2.70 -10.68
CA GLU A 99 0.58 3.36 -11.83
C GLU A 99 2.11 3.25 -11.79
N ARG A 100 2.71 3.42 -10.62
CA ARG A 100 4.16 3.26 -10.44
C ARG A 100 4.62 1.83 -10.70
N LEU A 101 3.84 0.85 -10.23
CA LEU A 101 4.12 -0.57 -10.45
C LEU A 101 4.08 -0.92 -11.93
N LYS A 102 3.03 -0.51 -12.63
CA LYS A 102 2.88 -0.76 -14.08
C LYS A 102 4.03 -0.14 -14.87
N LYS A 103 4.38 1.11 -14.54
CA LYS A 103 5.51 1.81 -15.16
C LYS A 103 6.83 1.11 -14.90
N GLY A 104 7.04 0.68 -13.65
CA GLY A 104 8.23 -0.07 -13.25
C GLY A 104 8.35 -1.41 -13.97
N ILE A 105 7.23 -2.12 -14.15
CA ILE A 105 7.17 -3.37 -14.91
C ILE A 105 7.61 -3.14 -16.34
N ASP A 106 7.12 -2.10 -17.01
CA ASP A 106 7.50 -1.77 -18.38
C ASP A 106 9.00 -1.47 -18.48
N ILE A 107 9.56 -0.77 -17.51
CA ILE A 107 11.00 -0.48 -17.44
C ILE A 107 11.79 -1.79 -17.27
N CYS A 108 11.35 -2.68 -16.42
CA CYS A 108 12.00 -3.99 -16.22
C CYS A 108 11.98 -4.83 -17.50
N VAL A 109 10.88 -4.82 -18.25
CA VAL A 109 10.75 -5.54 -19.53
C VAL A 109 11.77 -4.98 -20.53
N THR A 110 11.86 -3.67 -20.65
CA THR A 110 12.81 -3.00 -21.55
C THR A 110 14.26 -3.34 -21.20
N ALA A 111 14.60 -3.36 -19.91
CA ALA A 111 15.92 -3.70 -19.41
C ALA A 111 16.19 -5.21 -19.37
N ARG A 112 15.17 -6.04 -19.65
CA ARG A 112 15.21 -7.51 -19.56
C ARG A 112 15.53 -8.00 -18.14
N ASP A 113 15.17 -7.25 -17.13
CA ASP A 113 15.27 -7.66 -15.73
C ASP A 113 13.97 -8.33 -15.29
N HIS A 114 13.84 -9.59 -15.65
CA HIS A 114 12.61 -10.35 -15.42
C HIS A 114 12.41 -10.72 -13.95
N THR A 115 13.46 -10.80 -13.16
CA THR A 115 13.35 -11.06 -11.72
C THR A 115 12.77 -9.83 -10.99
N SER A 116 13.24 -8.63 -11.31
CA SER A 116 12.64 -7.40 -10.78
C SER A 116 11.20 -7.23 -11.25
N ARG A 117 10.92 -7.56 -12.52
CA ARG A 117 9.55 -7.56 -13.05
C ARG A 117 8.62 -8.46 -12.23
N GLU A 118 9.04 -9.68 -11.95
CA GLU A 118 8.24 -10.64 -11.16
C GLU A 118 7.91 -10.09 -9.77
N ILE A 119 8.88 -9.46 -9.12
CA ILE A 119 8.67 -8.81 -7.82
C ILE A 119 7.57 -7.73 -7.94
N LEU A 120 7.68 -6.87 -8.95
CA LEU A 120 6.70 -5.79 -9.14
C LEU A 120 5.32 -6.33 -9.52
N GLU A 121 5.24 -7.40 -10.33
CA GLU A 121 3.98 -8.05 -10.69
C GLU A 121 3.29 -8.65 -9.48
N HIS A 122 4.05 -9.27 -8.57
CA HIS A 122 3.50 -9.83 -7.34
C HIS A 122 2.94 -8.73 -6.42
N ILE A 123 3.68 -7.65 -6.25
CA ILE A 123 3.20 -6.50 -5.48
C ILE A 123 1.95 -5.89 -6.13
N LEU A 124 1.94 -5.76 -7.46
CA LEU A 124 0.78 -5.24 -8.19
C LEU A 124 -0.49 -6.05 -7.91
N GLU A 125 -0.39 -7.38 -7.94
CA GLU A 125 -1.52 -8.26 -7.65
C GLU A 125 -2.06 -8.03 -6.23
N GLU A 126 -1.18 -7.92 -5.25
CA GLU A 126 -1.60 -7.67 -3.86
C GLU A 126 -2.22 -6.28 -3.68
N GLU A 127 -1.66 -5.26 -4.33
CA GLU A 127 -2.21 -3.90 -4.29
C GLU A 127 -3.58 -3.81 -4.99
N GLU A 128 -3.79 -4.53 -6.09
CA GLU A 128 -5.10 -4.63 -6.73
C GLU A 128 -6.13 -5.27 -5.78
N GLY A 129 -5.72 -6.28 -5.02
CA GLY A 129 -6.57 -6.87 -3.98
C GLY A 129 -6.97 -5.87 -2.90
N HIS A 130 -6.04 -4.99 -2.51
CA HIS A 130 -6.34 -3.94 -1.53
C HIS A 130 -7.28 -2.87 -2.11
N VAL A 131 -7.08 -2.49 -3.36
CA VAL A 131 -8.02 -1.60 -4.07
C VAL A 131 -9.43 -2.18 -4.07
N ASP A 132 -9.56 -3.46 -4.42
CA ASP A 132 -10.86 -4.12 -4.43
C ASP A 132 -11.54 -4.09 -3.07
N TRP A 133 -10.78 -4.36 -2.01
CA TRP A 133 -11.31 -4.29 -0.64
C TRP A 133 -11.76 -2.86 -0.27
N LEU A 134 -10.96 -1.85 -0.56
CA LEU A 134 -11.30 -0.45 -0.27
C LEU A 134 -12.54 0.00 -1.03
N GLU A 135 -12.64 -0.35 -2.30
CA GLU A 135 -13.81 -0.03 -3.12
C GLU A 135 -15.06 -0.73 -2.58
N ALA A 136 -14.93 -1.98 -2.11
CA ALA A 136 -16.03 -2.70 -1.49
C ALA A 136 -16.50 -2.02 -0.20
N GLN A 137 -15.57 -1.54 0.65
CA GLN A 137 -15.94 -0.83 1.88
C GLN A 137 -16.68 0.48 1.58
N LEU A 138 -16.17 1.25 0.64
CA LEU A 138 -16.82 2.49 0.21
C LEU A 138 -18.21 2.22 -0.41
N GLY A 139 -18.33 1.14 -1.18
CA GLY A 139 -19.61 0.70 -1.73
C GLY A 139 -20.61 0.32 -0.64
N LEU A 140 -20.18 -0.40 0.38
CA LEU A 140 -21.03 -0.76 1.54
C LEU A 140 -21.49 0.48 2.29
N ILE A 141 -20.61 1.44 2.52
CA ILE A 141 -20.98 2.71 3.18
C ILE A 141 -22.07 3.41 2.39
N LYS A 142 -21.96 3.42 1.06
CA LYS A 142 -22.98 4.01 0.19
C LYS A 142 -24.31 3.28 0.25
N ASP A 143 -24.26 1.94 0.27
CA ASP A 143 -25.46 1.10 0.17
C ASP A 143 -26.24 1.00 1.48
N ILE A 144 -25.55 0.84 2.62
CA ILE A 144 -26.21 0.63 3.92
C ILE A 144 -26.14 1.83 4.85
N GLY A 145 -25.42 2.88 4.45
CA GLY A 145 -25.21 4.09 5.25
C GLY A 145 -24.02 3.97 6.20
N LEU A 146 -23.38 5.10 6.47
CA LEU A 146 -22.17 5.14 7.29
C LEU A 146 -22.39 4.60 8.70
N GLU A 147 -23.50 4.98 9.36
CA GLU A 147 -23.78 4.56 10.74
C GLU A 147 -23.93 3.03 10.83
N ASN A 148 -24.65 2.43 9.89
CA ASN A 148 -24.81 0.97 9.84
C ASN A 148 -23.49 0.27 9.56
N TYR A 149 -22.70 0.82 8.65
CA TYR A 149 -21.37 0.29 8.36
C TYR A 149 -20.48 0.31 9.60
N LEU A 150 -20.40 1.45 10.29
CA LEU A 150 -19.54 1.62 11.47
C LEU A 150 -19.99 0.72 12.62
N ALA A 151 -21.30 0.46 12.78
CA ALA A 151 -21.81 -0.44 13.80
C ALA A 151 -21.25 -1.87 13.65
N GLN A 152 -20.95 -2.31 12.42
CA GLN A 152 -20.37 -3.62 12.15
C GLN A 152 -18.84 -3.66 12.39
N GLN A 153 -18.22 -2.53 12.67
CA GLN A 153 -16.76 -2.44 12.86
C GLN A 153 -16.33 -2.47 14.33
N LEU A 154 -17.30 -2.51 15.25
CA LEU A 154 -17.02 -2.46 16.69
C LEU A 154 -16.40 -3.75 17.24
N HIS A 155 -16.61 -4.88 16.57
CA HIS A 155 -16.14 -6.17 17.01
C HIS A 155 -14.84 -6.57 16.35
N GLU A 156 -13.96 -7.22 17.11
CA GLU A 156 -12.74 -7.81 16.57
C GLU A 156 -13.08 -9.03 15.71
N LYS A 157 -12.18 -9.35 14.77
CA LYS A 157 -12.38 -10.42 13.78
C LYS A 157 -12.71 -11.79 14.42
N ASN A 158 -12.21 -12.04 15.63
CA ASN A 158 -12.33 -13.33 16.33
C ASN A 158 -13.34 -13.32 17.50
N SER A 159 -14.17 -12.30 17.59
CA SER A 159 -15.20 -12.22 18.66
C SER A 159 -16.56 -12.68 18.18
#